data_3dc4c83c903e63733f849c43e4afbd19
#
_entry.id   3dc4c83c903e63733f849c43e4afbd19
#
_cell.length_a   1.000
_cell.length_b   1.000
_cell.length_c   1.000
_cell.angle_alpha   90.00
_cell.angle_beta   90.00
_cell.angle_gamma   90.00
#
_symmetry.space_group_name_H-M   'P 1'
#
loop_
_entity.id
_entity.type
_entity.pdbx_description
1 polymer ?
#
loop_
_entity_poly.entity_id
_entity_poly.type
_entity_poly.pdbx_seq_one_letter_code
_entity_poly.pdbx_strand_id
1 'polypeptide(L)'
;MLPDDAFELELPEESTVDDRSITPRGVDRRTFVRVSLAAAAAVGALGTGDVRAQVAGAVPAEGRGQQPPNTPPVPVPLGNSETTALQFQPYPGGTGAMMERLARERGRAAFDRAVFTVEPWRGPVPASDHDIAFLSAHQLAALVKERKITSQRLTDIYLARLKRLNPTLLCAVTIMEEQARAEAAKADAEIKAGKYRGPLHGLPYGVKDLFSTKGVPTTWGAADFEHRIIDEDAEVVVRLRDSGAVLIAKLATGLFAQNDQWFRGRTNNPWNPVQGSSGSSAGPASATVAGCVAFAIGTETQGSIVSPAIRCGVSALRPTFGRVSRAGGMTLAWSMDRVGPICRTVEDCAMVFNAIHGVDEKDPSTVMAPFRFDRTIALASLRIGVDPNAPKELVAALRELGVTPRDVGPRPTVAGIGGGALGVEGAAAFDEYVQRKAKETGLDLASLPEPAGRGGGSGRGEAGAGAGRGEGAAPANPMAPADWNPRFVNGRTTRAFEYVQSQRRRYLLIRKWADYMKDLDMFIGNPQADVGANAQTGHPCVVVPYKFDVPQQGGGRGGAAQQTPPLELKPQPICAVIVGSLFADDLILAVAHRLQVHGDIHLKHPAL
;
A
#
# COMPACT_ATOMS: atom_id res chain seq x y z
N MET A 1 3.64 29.32 -59.42
CA MET A 1 2.78 30.51 -59.24
C MET A 1 1.87 30.20 -58.08
N LEU A 2 2.25 30.73 -56.94
CA LEU A 2 1.47 30.83 -55.71
C LEU A 2 0.65 32.13 -55.79
N PRO A 3 -0.42 32.29 -54.97
CA PRO A 3 -0.27 33.36 -54.00
C PRO A 3 -0.49 32.92 -52.54
N ASP A 4 0.29 33.59 -51.68
CA ASP A 4 0.17 33.73 -50.23
C ASP A 4 -1.15 34.41 -49.89
N ASP A 5 -1.82 33.92 -48.83
CA ASP A 5 -2.76 34.71 -48.05
C ASP A 5 -2.49 34.44 -46.55
N ALA A 6 -1.86 35.45 -45.95
CA ALA A 6 -1.66 35.59 -44.52
C ALA A 6 -2.98 36.01 -43.87
N PHE A 7 -3.44 35.24 -42.87
CA PHE A 7 -4.48 35.69 -41.94
C PHE A 7 -3.81 36.25 -40.68
N GLU A 8 -3.78 37.58 -40.59
CA GLU A 8 -3.55 38.31 -39.34
C GLU A 8 -4.80 38.19 -38.44
N LEU A 9 -4.63 37.71 -37.26
CA LEU A 9 -5.65 37.76 -36.18
C LEU A 9 -5.37 39.03 -35.37
N GLU A 10 -6.21 40.03 -35.53
CA GLU A 10 -6.29 41.20 -34.66
C GLU A 10 -6.76 40.79 -33.26
N LEU A 11 -6.00 41.20 -32.25
CA LEU A 11 -6.38 41.15 -30.83
C LEU A 11 -7.30 42.36 -30.55
N PRO A 12 -8.42 42.20 -29.82
CA PRO A 12 -9.21 43.35 -29.43
C PRO A 12 -8.55 44.11 -28.27
N GLU A 13 -8.64 45.44 -28.37
CA GLU A 13 -8.15 46.44 -27.44
C GLU A 13 -8.70 46.27 -26.02
N GLU A 14 -7.86 46.55 -25.04
CA GLU A 14 -8.20 46.66 -23.63
C GLU A 14 -9.32 47.69 -23.38
N SER A 15 -10.47 47.23 -22.97
CA SER A 15 -11.51 48.07 -22.36
C SER A 15 -11.24 48.23 -20.87
N THR A 16 -10.94 49.45 -20.44
CA THR A 16 -10.89 49.87 -19.06
C THR A 16 -12.23 49.65 -18.36
N VAL A 17 -12.29 48.63 -17.48
CA VAL A 17 -13.44 48.44 -16.60
C VAL A 17 -13.14 49.09 -15.24
N ASP A 18 -14.03 49.97 -14.84
CA ASP A 18 -14.05 50.75 -13.61
C ASP A 18 -14.09 49.78 -12.37
N ASP A 19 -13.06 49.86 -11.55
CA ASP A 19 -12.87 49.03 -10.35
C ASP A 19 -13.71 49.59 -9.18
N ARG A 20 -14.98 49.19 -9.11
CA ARG A 20 -15.81 49.35 -7.92
C ARG A 20 -16.62 48.09 -7.63
N SER A 21 -15.94 47.00 -7.25
CA SER A 21 -16.58 45.86 -6.62
C SER A 21 -16.24 45.84 -5.11
N ILE A 22 -17.30 45.85 -4.33
CA ILE A 22 -17.33 45.86 -2.88
C ILE A 22 -16.69 44.56 -2.35
N THR A 23 -15.47 44.63 -1.80
CA THR A 23 -14.89 43.58 -0.97
C THR A 23 -15.34 43.74 0.49
N PRO A 24 -15.71 42.66 1.22
CA PRO A 24 -15.92 42.73 2.66
C PRO A 24 -14.62 43.18 3.35
N ARG A 25 -14.70 44.17 4.22
CA ARG A 25 -13.55 44.70 4.97
C ARG A 25 -12.84 43.61 5.74
N GLY A 26 -11.76 43.06 5.20
CA GLY A 26 -10.81 42.26 5.94
C GLY A 26 -10.01 43.14 6.89
N VAL A 27 -9.88 42.73 8.15
CA VAL A 27 -8.99 43.35 9.11
C VAL A 27 -7.56 43.23 8.60
N ASP A 28 -6.82 44.35 8.45
CA ASP A 28 -5.46 44.30 7.97
C ASP A 28 -4.54 43.54 8.97
N ARG A 29 -3.44 43.02 8.47
CA ARG A 29 -2.51 42.20 9.24
C ARG A 29 -1.92 42.92 10.46
N ARG A 30 -1.81 44.26 10.42
CA ARG A 30 -1.30 45.08 11.52
C ARG A 30 -2.35 45.27 12.62
N THR A 31 -3.61 45.39 12.24
CA THR A 31 -4.75 45.46 13.17
C THR A 31 -4.96 44.11 13.85
N PHE A 32 -4.85 42.98 13.11
CA PHE A 32 -4.91 41.65 13.72
C PHE A 32 -3.80 41.41 14.75
N VAL A 33 -2.56 41.78 14.44
CA VAL A 33 -1.43 41.66 15.39
C VAL A 33 -1.60 42.57 16.62
N ARG A 34 -2.13 43.78 16.46
CA ARG A 34 -2.39 44.67 17.59
C ARG A 34 -3.49 44.19 18.51
N VAL A 35 -4.56 43.60 17.96
CA VAL A 35 -5.64 43.01 18.74
C VAL A 35 -5.15 41.76 19.48
N SER A 36 -4.34 40.93 18.82
CA SER A 36 -3.74 39.74 19.45
C SER A 36 -2.74 40.06 20.54
N LEU A 37 -1.94 41.12 20.38
CA LEU A 37 -1.02 41.60 21.40
C LEU A 37 -1.73 42.28 22.61
N ALA A 38 -2.82 43.01 22.36
CA ALA A 38 -3.64 43.58 23.43
C ALA A 38 -4.34 42.50 24.28
N ALA A 39 -4.80 41.41 23.63
CA ALA A 39 -5.37 40.26 24.35
C ALA A 39 -4.32 39.50 25.18
N ALA A 40 -3.08 39.38 24.69
CA ALA A 40 -1.98 38.76 25.42
C ALA A 40 -1.48 39.63 26.60
N ALA A 41 -1.50 40.97 26.49
CA ALA A 41 -1.14 41.87 27.55
C ALA A 41 -2.19 41.95 28.68
N ALA A 42 -3.46 41.74 28.36
CA ALA A 42 -4.54 41.68 29.35
C ALA A 42 -4.50 40.42 30.23
N VAL A 43 -3.95 39.30 29.72
CA VAL A 43 -3.77 38.05 30.49
C VAL A 43 -2.55 38.09 31.42
N GLY A 44 -1.54 38.94 31.12
CA GLY A 44 -0.32 39.08 31.94
C GLY A 44 -0.40 40.04 33.13
N ALA A 45 -1.47 40.83 33.29
CA ALA A 45 -1.60 41.87 34.31
C ALA A 45 -2.53 41.52 35.49
N LEU A 46 -3.08 40.30 35.53
CA LEU A 46 -3.90 39.83 36.65
C LEU A 46 -3.07 38.93 37.55
N GLY A 47 -2.49 39.55 38.59
CA GLY A 47 -1.87 38.86 39.72
C GLY A 47 -2.91 38.03 40.48
N THR A 48 -2.44 36.92 41.06
CA THR A 48 -3.17 35.96 41.88
C THR A 48 -4.04 36.59 42.96
N GLY A 49 -5.31 36.81 42.68
CA GLY A 49 -6.34 37.22 43.62
C GLY A 49 -7.71 36.76 43.13
N ASP A 50 -8.46 36.18 44.03
CA ASP A 50 -9.77 35.55 43.89
C ASP A 50 -10.68 36.08 42.76
N VAL A 51 -10.83 35.35 41.66
CA VAL A 51 -11.68 35.70 40.51
C VAL A 51 -13.11 35.09 40.66
N ARG A 52 -13.63 35.05 41.90
CA ARG A 52 -15.01 34.54 42.13
C ARG A 52 -16.07 35.62 42.35
N ALA A 53 -15.77 36.90 42.30
CA ALA A 53 -16.70 37.92 42.77
C ALA A 53 -17.03 39.09 41.82
N GLN A 54 -16.68 39.08 40.53
CA GLN A 54 -16.96 40.24 39.67
C GLN A 54 -17.37 39.94 38.24
N VAL A 55 -18.34 39.01 38.03
CA VAL A 55 -19.11 38.96 36.79
C VAL A 55 -20.60 38.86 37.15
N ALA A 56 -21.10 39.91 37.80
CA ALA A 56 -22.51 40.14 37.96
C ALA A 56 -22.83 41.59 37.53
N GLY A 57 -22.62 41.87 36.25
CA GLY A 57 -23.17 43.05 35.57
C GLY A 57 -24.33 42.61 34.71
N ALA A 58 -25.55 42.86 35.16
CA ALA A 58 -26.79 42.53 34.49
C ALA A 58 -26.85 43.18 33.09
N VAL A 59 -26.89 42.41 32.05
CA VAL A 59 -27.39 42.78 30.74
C VAL A 59 -28.91 42.55 30.78
N PRO A 60 -29.77 43.50 30.36
CA PRO A 60 -31.23 43.33 30.36
C PRO A 60 -31.61 42.14 29.50
N ALA A 61 -32.48 41.31 30.05
CA ALA A 61 -33.02 40.15 29.35
C ALA A 61 -34.11 40.62 28.36
N GLU A 62 -33.75 40.82 27.12
CA GLU A 62 -34.72 40.89 26.04
C GLU A 62 -34.56 39.66 25.14
N GLY A 63 -35.61 38.83 25.11
CA GLY A 63 -35.89 37.88 24.02
C GLY A 63 -34.96 36.67 23.93
N ARG A 64 -34.87 35.82 24.95
CA ARG A 64 -34.45 34.43 24.74
C ARG A 64 -35.58 33.72 24.01
N GLY A 65 -35.52 33.74 22.67
CA GLY A 65 -36.26 32.75 21.87
C GLY A 65 -35.88 31.37 22.41
N GLN A 66 -36.88 30.54 22.69
CA GLN A 66 -36.68 29.14 23.07
C GLN A 66 -35.74 28.50 22.05
N GLN A 67 -34.52 28.10 22.48
CA GLN A 67 -33.71 27.21 21.66
C GLN A 67 -34.57 25.99 21.35
N PRO A 68 -34.62 25.54 20.09
CA PRO A 68 -35.33 24.31 19.77
C PRO A 68 -34.76 23.20 20.66
N PRO A 69 -35.59 22.23 21.08
CA PRO A 69 -35.12 21.13 21.92
C PRO A 69 -33.85 20.55 21.31
N ASN A 70 -32.86 20.31 22.17
CA ASN A 70 -31.56 19.73 21.80
C ASN A 70 -31.81 18.33 21.20
N THR A 71 -32.28 18.29 19.97
CA THR A 71 -32.33 17.05 19.22
C THR A 71 -30.87 16.67 18.96
N PRO A 72 -30.40 15.52 19.44
CA PRO A 72 -29.02 15.09 19.12
C PRO A 72 -28.86 15.16 17.61
N PRO A 73 -27.73 15.69 17.11
CA PRO A 73 -27.48 15.72 15.67
C PRO A 73 -27.59 14.30 15.12
N VAL A 74 -28.35 14.14 14.07
CA VAL A 74 -28.47 12.83 13.38
C VAL A 74 -27.07 12.48 12.88
N PRO A 75 -26.51 11.33 13.28
CA PRO A 75 -25.19 10.92 12.81
C PRO A 75 -25.17 10.87 11.28
N VAL A 76 -24.15 11.49 10.67
CA VAL A 76 -23.90 11.37 9.25
C VAL A 76 -23.27 10.00 9.00
N PRO A 77 -23.85 9.15 8.14
CA PRO A 77 -23.25 7.88 7.77
C PRO A 77 -21.89 8.14 7.08
N LEU A 78 -20.82 7.54 7.59
CA LEU A 78 -19.46 7.68 7.04
C LEU A 78 -19.03 6.49 6.17
N GLY A 79 -19.91 5.51 5.99
CA GLY A 79 -19.57 4.25 5.33
C GLY A 79 -18.63 3.38 6.18
N ASN A 80 -18.11 2.32 5.58
CA ASN A 80 -17.06 1.51 6.21
C ASN A 80 -15.70 2.04 5.78
N SER A 81 -14.97 1.47 4.91
CA SER A 81 -13.62 1.90 4.55
C SER A 81 -13.54 2.81 3.31
N GLU A 82 -14.64 3.32 2.84
CA GLU A 82 -14.73 4.09 1.61
C GLU A 82 -14.38 5.57 1.80
N THR A 83 -14.76 6.14 2.97
CA THR A 83 -14.58 7.58 3.23
C THR A 83 -13.23 7.89 3.86
N THR A 84 -12.50 8.82 3.27
CA THR A 84 -11.17 9.25 3.77
C THR A 84 -11.32 10.14 5.00
N ALA A 85 -10.62 9.81 6.10
CA ALA A 85 -10.66 10.57 7.35
C ALA A 85 -9.50 11.55 7.51
N LEU A 86 -8.28 11.19 7.13
CA LEU A 86 -7.06 11.94 7.43
C LEU A 86 -6.15 12.05 6.22
N GLN A 87 -5.54 13.23 6.09
CA GLN A 87 -4.34 13.41 5.28
C GLN A 87 -3.11 13.18 6.17
N PHE A 88 -2.34 12.17 5.87
CA PHE A 88 -1.08 11.89 6.53
C PHE A 88 0.08 12.21 5.59
N GLN A 89 1.03 13.01 6.08
CA GLN A 89 2.24 13.37 5.35
C GLN A 89 3.48 12.90 6.12
N PRO A 90 4.10 11.79 5.74
CA PRO A 90 5.26 11.27 6.44
C PRO A 90 6.57 12.00 6.10
N TYR A 91 6.49 13.11 5.37
CA TYR A 91 7.65 13.79 4.82
C TYR A 91 8.14 14.90 5.77
N PRO A 92 9.39 14.86 6.25
CA PRO A 92 9.97 15.95 7.01
C PRO A 92 9.88 17.27 6.24
N GLY A 93 9.31 18.29 6.86
CA GLY A 93 9.06 19.58 6.23
C GLY A 93 7.79 19.67 5.39
N GLY A 94 7.02 18.56 5.27
CA GLY A 94 5.78 18.46 4.50
C GLY A 94 6.00 18.18 3.00
N THR A 95 4.88 17.95 2.30
CA THR A 95 4.90 17.56 0.89
C THR A 95 5.57 18.61 -0.01
N GLY A 96 5.28 19.89 0.21
CA GLY A 96 5.86 20.98 -0.60
C GLY A 96 7.37 20.99 -0.56
N ALA A 97 7.96 21.03 0.65
CA ALA A 97 9.42 21.04 0.82
C ALA A 97 10.08 19.77 0.23
N MET A 98 9.43 18.62 0.35
CA MET A 98 9.92 17.37 -0.24
C MET A 98 9.91 17.43 -1.77
N MET A 99 8.83 17.90 -2.40
CA MET A 99 8.73 18.00 -3.85
C MET A 99 9.72 19.03 -4.41
N GLU A 100 9.92 20.15 -3.73
CA GLU A 100 10.94 21.13 -4.12
C GLU A 100 12.35 20.57 -4.03
N ARG A 101 12.66 19.79 -2.98
CA ARG A 101 13.94 19.09 -2.86
C ARG A 101 14.15 18.14 -4.03
N LEU A 102 13.18 17.27 -4.32
CA LEU A 102 13.25 16.35 -5.45
C LEU A 102 13.39 17.08 -6.79
N ALA A 103 12.73 18.21 -6.98
CA ALA A 103 12.86 19.00 -8.19
C ALA A 103 14.27 19.63 -8.34
N ARG A 104 14.93 20.01 -7.24
CA ARG A 104 16.32 20.47 -7.27
C ARG A 104 17.30 19.33 -7.54
N GLU A 105 17.11 18.17 -6.92
CA GLU A 105 18.02 17.01 -7.01
C GLU A 105 17.89 16.28 -8.37
N ARG A 106 16.70 16.15 -8.92
CA ARG A 106 16.40 15.31 -10.08
C ARG A 106 15.93 16.08 -11.32
N GLY A 107 15.68 17.38 -11.18
CA GLY A 107 15.12 18.23 -12.24
C GLY A 107 13.61 18.08 -12.40
N ARG A 108 12.93 19.16 -12.86
CA ARG A 108 11.45 19.17 -13.02
C ARG A 108 10.97 18.17 -14.07
N ALA A 109 11.71 17.98 -15.16
CA ALA A 109 11.36 17.01 -16.21
C ALA A 109 11.33 15.54 -15.72
N ALA A 110 11.93 15.25 -14.58
CA ALA A 110 11.85 13.92 -13.99
C ALA A 110 10.46 13.58 -13.40
N PHE A 111 9.60 14.60 -13.21
CA PHE A 111 8.23 14.41 -12.75
C PHE A 111 7.28 13.95 -13.85
N ASP A 112 7.67 14.12 -15.12
CA ASP A 112 6.88 13.60 -16.23
C ASP A 112 6.91 12.08 -16.22
N ARG A 113 5.76 11.46 -16.53
CA ARG A 113 5.69 10.00 -16.59
C ARG A 113 6.59 9.46 -17.69
N ALA A 114 7.54 8.62 -17.33
CA ALA A 114 8.44 8.00 -18.28
C ALA A 114 7.70 6.97 -19.16
N VAL A 115 8.08 6.90 -20.44
CA VAL A 115 7.68 5.79 -21.31
C VAL A 115 8.47 4.56 -20.91
N PHE A 116 7.76 3.53 -20.43
CA PHE A 116 8.41 2.25 -20.10
C PHE A 116 8.59 1.44 -21.38
N THR A 117 9.82 1.06 -21.68
CA THR A 117 10.15 0.23 -22.84
C THR A 117 10.48 -1.19 -22.39
N VAL A 118 10.07 -2.18 -23.18
CA VAL A 118 10.46 -3.58 -23.01
C VAL A 118 11.38 -4.00 -24.14
N GLU A 119 12.35 -4.87 -23.80
CA GLU A 119 13.26 -5.44 -24.80
C GLU A 119 12.50 -6.31 -25.77
N PRO A 120 12.81 -6.26 -27.07
CA PRO A 120 12.22 -7.15 -28.06
C PRO A 120 12.46 -8.62 -27.74
N TRP A 121 11.47 -9.47 -28.02
CA TRP A 121 11.62 -10.91 -27.83
C TRP A 121 12.68 -11.50 -28.78
N ARG A 122 13.57 -12.27 -28.20
CA ARG A 122 14.63 -12.99 -28.96
C ARG A 122 14.40 -14.49 -28.85
N GLY A 123 14.47 -15.18 -29.99
CA GLY A 123 14.33 -16.63 -30.08
C GLY A 123 12.91 -17.12 -30.38
N PRO A 124 12.68 -18.43 -30.35
CA PRO A 124 11.36 -19.02 -30.58
C PRO A 124 10.43 -18.78 -29.39
N VAL A 125 9.14 -18.67 -29.67
CA VAL A 125 8.11 -18.68 -28.60
C VAL A 125 8.12 -20.05 -27.94
N PRO A 126 8.07 -20.17 -26.60
CA PRO A 126 7.97 -21.46 -25.92
C PRO A 126 6.79 -22.26 -26.42
N ALA A 127 6.99 -23.58 -26.62
CA ALA A 127 5.97 -24.44 -27.20
C ALA A 127 4.88 -24.83 -26.19
N SER A 128 5.21 -24.89 -24.90
CA SER A 128 4.26 -25.34 -23.89
C SER A 128 3.56 -24.16 -23.20
N ASP A 129 2.29 -24.33 -22.85
CA ASP A 129 1.52 -23.39 -22.04
C ASP A 129 2.12 -23.18 -20.66
N HIS A 130 2.78 -24.21 -20.14
CA HIS A 130 3.49 -24.15 -18.87
C HIS A 130 4.63 -23.12 -18.96
N ASP A 131 5.50 -23.24 -19.95
CA ASP A 131 6.65 -22.34 -20.10
C ASP A 131 6.20 -20.91 -20.40
N ILE A 132 5.16 -20.74 -21.22
CA ILE A 132 4.56 -19.41 -21.47
C ILE A 132 4.05 -18.78 -20.17
N ALA A 133 3.37 -19.55 -19.32
CA ALA A 133 2.81 -19.05 -18.07
C ALA A 133 3.88 -18.57 -17.08
N PHE A 134 5.11 -19.05 -17.19
CA PHE A 134 6.23 -18.63 -16.33
C PHE A 134 7.15 -17.59 -16.96
N LEU A 135 6.90 -17.14 -18.18
CA LEU A 135 7.56 -15.95 -18.71
C LEU A 135 7.26 -14.73 -17.83
N SER A 136 8.23 -13.84 -17.70
CA SER A 136 8.01 -12.56 -17.02
C SER A 136 6.98 -11.70 -17.78
N ALA A 137 6.32 -10.78 -17.07
CA ALA A 137 5.32 -9.91 -17.70
C ALA A 137 5.93 -9.03 -18.81
N HIS A 138 7.17 -8.56 -18.66
CA HIS A 138 7.84 -7.80 -19.71
C HIS A 138 8.16 -8.65 -20.95
N GLN A 139 8.51 -9.94 -20.78
CA GLN A 139 8.69 -10.86 -21.89
C GLN A 139 7.36 -11.14 -22.62
N LEU A 140 6.28 -11.36 -21.85
CA LEU A 140 4.93 -11.49 -22.44
C LEU A 140 4.51 -10.24 -23.18
N ALA A 141 4.83 -9.05 -22.64
CA ALA A 141 4.56 -7.76 -23.30
C ALA A 141 5.26 -7.65 -24.66
N ALA A 142 6.51 -8.11 -24.77
CA ALA A 142 7.23 -8.15 -26.03
C ALA A 142 6.54 -9.09 -27.05
N LEU A 143 6.16 -10.28 -26.61
CA LEU A 143 5.46 -11.27 -27.47
C LEU A 143 4.11 -10.75 -27.98
N VAL A 144 3.33 -10.08 -27.10
CA VAL A 144 2.04 -9.50 -27.48
C VAL A 144 2.23 -8.31 -28.44
N LYS A 145 3.16 -7.39 -28.15
CA LYS A 145 3.49 -6.26 -29.00
C LYS A 145 3.90 -6.70 -30.40
N GLU A 146 4.71 -7.74 -30.49
CA GLU A 146 5.18 -8.31 -31.75
C GLU A 146 4.15 -9.25 -32.40
N ARG A 147 2.99 -9.45 -31.79
CA ARG A 147 1.91 -10.35 -32.26
C ARG A 147 2.36 -11.81 -32.41
N LYS A 148 3.37 -12.23 -31.66
CA LYS A 148 3.84 -13.61 -31.59
C LYS A 148 2.94 -14.48 -30.71
N ILE A 149 2.21 -13.86 -29.77
CA ILE A 149 1.13 -14.45 -28.99
C ILE A 149 -0.01 -13.46 -28.88
N THR A 150 -1.25 -13.95 -28.83
CA THR A 150 -2.44 -13.10 -28.66
C THR A 150 -2.79 -12.94 -27.17
N SER A 151 -3.45 -11.83 -26.83
CA SER A 151 -4.01 -11.62 -25.49
C SER A 151 -5.02 -12.71 -25.13
N GLN A 152 -5.86 -13.12 -26.09
CA GLN A 152 -6.80 -14.23 -25.90
C GLN A 152 -6.08 -15.53 -25.52
N ARG A 153 -5.00 -15.89 -26.24
CA ARG A 153 -4.20 -17.08 -25.92
C ARG A 153 -3.60 -17.03 -24.52
N LEU A 154 -3.01 -15.89 -24.12
CA LEU A 154 -2.49 -15.70 -22.77
C LEU A 154 -3.59 -15.82 -21.71
N THR A 155 -4.73 -15.19 -21.97
CA THR A 155 -5.88 -15.24 -21.06
C THR A 155 -6.37 -16.68 -20.87
N ASP A 156 -6.48 -17.45 -21.93
CA ASP A 156 -6.89 -18.86 -21.84
C ASP A 156 -5.89 -19.70 -21.03
N ILE A 157 -4.58 -19.50 -21.24
CA ILE A 157 -3.53 -20.18 -20.46
C ILE A 157 -3.69 -19.91 -18.97
N TYR A 158 -3.82 -18.64 -18.58
CA TYR A 158 -3.91 -18.26 -17.17
C TYR A 158 -5.24 -18.66 -16.53
N LEU A 159 -6.35 -18.55 -17.24
CA LEU A 159 -7.66 -19.03 -16.77
C LEU A 159 -7.66 -20.54 -16.53
N ALA A 160 -7.08 -21.32 -17.45
CA ALA A 160 -6.94 -22.78 -17.30
C ALA A 160 -6.10 -23.12 -16.05
N ARG A 161 -4.98 -22.41 -15.83
CA ARG A 161 -4.13 -22.61 -14.64
C ARG A 161 -4.84 -22.21 -13.36
N LEU A 162 -5.52 -21.07 -13.33
CA LEU A 162 -6.33 -20.65 -12.17
C LEU A 162 -7.36 -21.71 -11.80
N LYS A 163 -8.15 -22.18 -12.77
CA LYS A 163 -9.17 -23.20 -12.53
C LYS A 163 -8.58 -24.51 -11.99
N ARG A 164 -7.44 -24.93 -12.53
CA ARG A 164 -6.78 -26.18 -12.13
C ARG A 164 -6.16 -26.07 -10.73
N LEU A 165 -5.52 -24.95 -10.40
CA LEU A 165 -4.72 -24.81 -9.18
C LEU A 165 -5.49 -24.19 -8.01
N ASN A 166 -6.56 -23.42 -8.27
CA ASN A 166 -7.30 -22.73 -7.20
C ASN A 166 -7.90 -23.69 -6.14
N PRO A 167 -8.38 -24.89 -6.45
CA PRO A 167 -8.85 -25.82 -5.42
C PRO A 167 -7.79 -26.17 -4.36
N THR A 168 -6.50 -26.21 -4.76
CA THR A 168 -5.38 -26.46 -3.86
C THR A 168 -4.84 -25.19 -3.21
N LEU A 169 -4.74 -24.09 -3.96
CA LEU A 169 -4.08 -22.86 -3.51
C LEU A 169 -5.03 -21.90 -2.81
N LEU A 170 -6.33 -21.95 -3.10
CA LEU A 170 -7.33 -21.00 -2.62
C LEU A 170 -6.87 -19.54 -2.82
N CYS A 171 -6.28 -19.26 -3.99
CA CYS A 171 -5.68 -17.97 -4.29
C CYS A 171 -6.63 -16.98 -4.99
N ALA A 172 -7.77 -17.45 -5.53
CA ALA A 172 -8.77 -16.62 -6.21
C ALA A 172 -10.14 -16.77 -5.56
N VAL A 173 -10.79 -15.64 -5.30
CA VAL A 173 -12.18 -15.55 -4.80
C VAL A 173 -13.15 -15.67 -5.96
N THR A 174 -12.90 -14.90 -7.04
CA THR A 174 -13.73 -14.84 -8.24
C THR A 174 -12.83 -14.91 -9.47
N ILE A 175 -13.11 -15.86 -10.37
CA ILE A 175 -12.46 -15.96 -11.68
C ILE A 175 -13.43 -15.33 -12.71
N MET A 176 -12.95 -14.32 -13.43
CA MET A 176 -13.76 -13.43 -14.29
C MET A 176 -13.66 -13.85 -15.76
N GLU A 177 -13.99 -15.11 -16.07
CA GLU A 177 -13.70 -15.74 -17.35
C GLU A 177 -14.31 -15.04 -18.57
N GLU A 178 -15.60 -14.74 -18.52
CA GLU A 178 -16.33 -14.13 -19.64
C GLU A 178 -15.81 -12.71 -19.92
N GLN A 179 -15.73 -11.89 -18.88
CA GLN A 179 -15.21 -10.52 -18.98
C GLN A 179 -13.75 -10.52 -19.46
N ALA A 180 -12.91 -11.40 -18.90
CA ALA A 180 -11.50 -11.49 -19.28
C ALA A 180 -11.31 -11.84 -20.77
N ARG A 181 -12.10 -12.76 -21.30
CA ARG A 181 -12.06 -13.10 -22.74
C ARG A 181 -12.53 -11.96 -23.62
N ALA A 182 -13.56 -11.23 -23.20
CA ALA A 182 -14.04 -10.06 -23.94
C ALA A 182 -12.98 -8.94 -23.96
N GLU A 183 -12.34 -8.65 -22.82
CA GLU A 183 -11.26 -7.67 -22.73
C GLU A 183 -10.02 -8.09 -23.56
N ALA A 184 -9.65 -9.36 -23.53
CA ALA A 184 -8.54 -9.90 -24.31
C ALA A 184 -8.81 -9.80 -25.82
N ALA A 185 -10.02 -10.15 -26.27
CA ALA A 185 -10.42 -10.00 -27.67
C ALA A 185 -10.36 -8.54 -28.14
N LYS A 186 -10.80 -7.60 -27.28
CA LYS A 186 -10.68 -6.17 -27.53
C LYS A 186 -9.22 -5.72 -27.65
N ALA A 187 -8.35 -6.18 -26.73
CA ALA A 187 -6.92 -5.88 -26.79
C ALA A 187 -6.28 -6.36 -28.08
N ASP A 188 -6.56 -7.60 -28.51
CA ASP A 188 -6.05 -8.15 -29.77
C ASP A 188 -6.54 -7.34 -30.99
N ALA A 189 -7.81 -6.93 -31.00
CA ALA A 189 -8.36 -6.10 -32.07
C ALA A 189 -7.68 -4.72 -32.13
N GLU A 190 -7.46 -4.08 -30.98
CA GLU A 190 -6.76 -2.79 -30.90
C GLU A 190 -5.31 -2.91 -31.37
N ILE A 191 -4.57 -3.92 -30.91
CA ILE A 191 -3.16 -4.15 -31.30
C ILE A 191 -3.07 -4.44 -32.81
N LYS A 192 -3.99 -5.26 -33.35
CA LYS A 192 -4.08 -5.53 -34.79
C LYS A 192 -4.32 -4.27 -35.61
N ALA A 193 -5.12 -3.34 -35.10
CA ALA A 193 -5.41 -2.04 -35.70
C ALA A 193 -4.28 -1.01 -35.52
N GLY A 194 -3.14 -1.38 -34.88
CA GLY A 194 -2.01 -0.48 -34.63
C GLY A 194 -2.15 0.39 -33.37
N LYS A 195 -3.21 0.21 -32.61
CA LYS A 195 -3.43 0.92 -31.34
C LYS A 195 -2.80 0.14 -30.19
N TYR A 196 -1.51 0.36 -29.94
CA TYR A 196 -0.81 -0.23 -28.81
C TYR A 196 -0.73 0.76 -27.63
N ARG A 197 -1.31 0.41 -26.47
CA ARG A 197 -1.44 1.29 -25.32
C ARG A 197 -0.20 1.30 -24.40
N GLY A 198 0.72 0.37 -24.61
CA GLY A 198 1.93 0.24 -23.78
C GLY A 198 2.16 -1.20 -23.31
N PRO A 199 3.19 -1.43 -22.48
CA PRO A 199 3.68 -2.78 -22.18
C PRO A 199 2.70 -3.65 -21.38
N LEU A 200 1.66 -3.10 -20.77
CA LEU A 200 0.62 -3.90 -20.10
C LEU A 200 -0.53 -4.30 -21.01
N HIS A 201 -0.57 -3.80 -22.26
CA HIS A 201 -1.67 -4.05 -23.19
C HIS A 201 -1.81 -5.53 -23.51
N GLY A 202 -2.98 -6.10 -23.17
CA GLY A 202 -3.33 -7.51 -23.39
C GLY A 202 -2.76 -8.48 -22.35
N LEU A 203 -2.11 -7.99 -21.26
CA LEU A 203 -1.56 -8.86 -20.24
C LEU A 203 -2.60 -9.22 -19.17
N PRO A 204 -2.80 -10.52 -18.88
CA PRO A 204 -3.73 -10.99 -17.85
C PRO A 204 -3.19 -10.73 -16.43
N TYR A 205 -3.99 -10.10 -15.57
CA TYR A 205 -3.61 -9.81 -14.17
C TYR A 205 -4.72 -10.15 -13.19
N GLY A 206 -4.34 -10.20 -11.90
CA GLY A 206 -5.28 -10.33 -10.80
C GLY A 206 -5.17 -9.17 -9.83
N VAL A 207 -6.30 -8.79 -9.23
CA VAL A 207 -6.35 -7.74 -8.22
C VAL A 207 -6.79 -8.30 -6.88
N LYS A 208 -6.14 -7.88 -5.79
CA LYS A 208 -6.53 -8.27 -4.43
C LYS A 208 -8.00 -7.91 -4.17
N ASP A 209 -8.75 -8.81 -3.56
CA ASP A 209 -10.19 -8.66 -3.33
C ASP A 209 -10.55 -7.65 -2.22
N LEU A 210 -9.76 -6.61 -2.12
CA LEU A 210 -10.03 -5.36 -1.40
C LEU A 210 -10.45 -4.23 -2.32
N PHE A 211 -10.13 -4.32 -3.61
CA PHE A 211 -10.43 -3.30 -4.60
C PHE A 211 -11.81 -3.51 -5.22
N SER A 212 -12.62 -2.48 -5.21
CA SER A 212 -13.89 -2.49 -5.92
C SER A 212 -13.67 -2.73 -7.41
N THR A 213 -14.53 -3.55 -7.98
CA THR A 213 -14.56 -3.88 -9.40
C THR A 213 -16.01 -3.90 -9.81
N LYS A 214 -16.41 -2.96 -10.65
CA LYS A 214 -17.80 -2.75 -11.03
C LYS A 214 -18.45 -4.02 -11.56
N GLY A 215 -19.61 -4.37 -11.01
CA GLY A 215 -20.36 -5.56 -11.40
C GLY A 215 -19.81 -6.89 -10.87
N VAL A 216 -18.72 -6.89 -10.11
CA VAL A 216 -18.10 -8.09 -9.55
C VAL A 216 -18.10 -8.02 -8.01
N PRO A 217 -18.42 -9.10 -7.28
CA PRO A 217 -18.36 -9.11 -5.84
C PRO A 217 -17.00 -8.68 -5.29
N THR A 218 -17.01 -7.86 -4.25
CA THR A 218 -15.82 -7.43 -3.51
C THR A 218 -16.01 -7.78 -2.04
N THR A 219 -15.34 -8.85 -1.60
CA THR A 219 -15.69 -9.56 -0.35
C THR A 219 -14.86 -9.15 0.85
N TRP A 220 -13.69 -8.53 0.65
CA TRP A 220 -12.72 -8.25 1.73
C TRP A 220 -12.32 -9.49 2.55
N GLY A 221 -12.49 -10.68 1.97
CA GLY A 221 -12.23 -11.95 2.62
C GLY A 221 -13.26 -12.37 3.68
N ALA A 222 -14.40 -11.65 3.79
CA ALA A 222 -15.46 -11.86 4.77
C ALA A 222 -16.71 -12.47 4.13
N ALA A 223 -17.28 -13.50 4.77
CA ALA A 223 -18.53 -14.13 4.32
C ALA A 223 -19.70 -13.14 4.26
N ASP A 224 -19.76 -12.18 5.18
CA ASP A 224 -20.79 -11.14 5.20
C ASP A 224 -20.86 -10.31 3.92
N PHE A 225 -19.79 -10.28 3.15
CA PHE A 225 -19.66 -9.51 1.92
C PHE A 225 -19.50 -10.39 0.66
N GLU A 226 -19.72 -11.70 0.76
CA GLU A 226 -19.54 -12.65 -0.36
C GLU A 226 -20.25 -12.23 -1.65
N HIS A 227 -21.43 -11.63 -1.53
CA HIS A 227 -22.26 -11.21 -2.68
C HIS A 227 -22.34 -9.69 -2.84
N ARG A 228 -21.51 -8.92 -2.10
CA ARG A 228 -21.58 -7.46 -2.14
C ARG A 228 -20.99 -6.92 -3.44
N ILE A 229 -21.82 -6.20 -4.20
CA ILE A 229 -21.41 -5.42 -5.38
C ILE A 229 -21.18 -3.97 -4.96
N ILE A 230 -20.05 -3.41 -5.32
CA ILE A 230 -19.73 -1.98 -5.24
C ILE A 230 -19.77 -1.47 -6.68
N ASP A 231 -20.65 -0.50 -7.00
CA ASP A 231 -20.91 -0.04 -8.37
C ASP A 231 -19.87 0.99 -8.85
N GLU A 232 -18.60 0.71 -8.56
CA GLU A 232 -17.47 1.50 -9.02
C GLU A 232 -16.23 0.62 -9.22
N ASP A 233 -15.29 1.11 -10.02
CA ASP A 233 -13.94 0.54 -10.11
C ASP A 233 -12.98 1.33 -9.24
N ALA A 234 -12.13 0.62 -8.50
CA ALA A 234 -10.99 1.25 -7.83
C ALA A 234 -10.05 1.90 -8.85
N GLU A 235 -9.42 3.02 -8.47
CA GLU A 235 -8.56 3.79 -9.38
C GLU A 235 -7.43 2.94 -10.00
N VAL A 236 -6.85 2.03 -9.23
CA VAL A 236 -5.83 1.12 -9.76
C VAL A 236 -6.38 0.20 -10.86
N VAL A 237 -7.64 -0.23 -10.75
CA VAL A 237 -8.33 -1.03 -11.79
C VAL A 237 -8.57 -0.18 -13.03
N VAL A 238 -9.00 1.07 -12.85
CA VAL A 238 -9.18 2.03 -13.95
C VAL A 238 -7.88 2.24 -14.72
N ARG A 239 -6.78 2.56 -14.03
CA ARG A 239 -5.46 2.79 -14.67
C ARG A 239 -4.94 1.57 -15.41
N LEU A 240 -5.13 0.38 -14.86
CA LEU A 240 -4.72 -0.86 -15.52
C LEU A 240 -5.60 -1.16 -16.76
N ARG A 241 -6.90 -0.94 -16.68
CA ARG A 241 -7.80 -1.06 -17.84
C ARG A 241 -7.44 -0.04 -18.93
N ASP A 242 -7.11 1.19 -18.56
CA ASP A 242 -6.69 2.23 -19.51
C ASP A 242 -5.35 1.89 -20.17
N SER A 243 -4.47 1.17 -19.49
CA SER A 243 -3.25 0.60 -20.08
C SER A 243 -3.52 -0.63 -20.97
N GLY A 244 -4.75 -1.13 -21.00
CA GLY A 244 -5.17 -2.29 -21.78
C GLY A 244 -4.89 -3.64 -21.12
N ALA A 245 -4.53 -3.68 -19.82
CA ALA A 245 -4.38 -4.93 -19.08
C ALA A 245 -5.74 -5.63 -18.89
N VAL A 246 -5.73 -6.98 -18.86
CA VAL A 246 -6.93 -7.83 -18.80
C VAL A 246 -7.12 -8.34 -17.37
N LEU A 247 -8.18 -7.94 -16.70
CA LEU A 247 -8.49 -8.41 -15.35
C LEU A 247 -9.13 -9.79 -15.38
N ILE A 248 -8.42 -10.83 -14.87
CA ILE A 248 -8.90 -12.21 -14.92
C ILE A 248 -9.41 -12.76 -13.60
N ALA A 249 -9.05 -12.15 -12.47
CA ALA A 249 -9.49 -12.63 -11.17
C ALA A 249 -9.43 -11.57 -10.07
N LYS A 250 -10.37 -11.70 -9.11
CA LYS A 250 -10.27 -11.13 -7.76
C LYS A 250 -9.51 -12.14 -6.91
N LEU A 251 -8.34 -11.75 -6.41
CA LEU A 251 -7.41 -12.63 -5.69
C LEU A 251 -7.63 -12.56 -4.18
N ALA A 252 -7.55 -13.69 -3.51
CA ALA A 252 -7.89 -13.82 -2.10
C ALA A 252 -7.07 -12.89 -1.19
N THR A 253 -7.76 -12.30 -0.25
CA THR A 253 -7.18 -11.55 0.88
C THR A 253 -7.54 -12.26 2.17
N GLY A 254 -6.66 -12.23 3.17
CA GLY A 254 -7.09 -12.62 4.51
C GLY A 254 -8.22 -11.71 5.02
N LEU A 255 -9.05 -12.25 5.91
CA LEU A 255 -10.22 -11.57 6.47
C LEU A 255 -9.89 -10.13 6.90
N PHE A 256 -10.56 -9.15 6.30
CA PHE A 256 -10.33 -7.72 6.54
C PHE A 256 -8.85 -7.34 6.53
N ALA A 257 -8.13 -7.75 5.49
CA ALA A 257 -6.70 -7.52 5.32
C ALA A 257 -5.79 -8.09 6.43
N GLN A 258 -6.14 -9.25 7.02
CA GLN A 258 -5.32 -9.93 8.02
C GLN A 258 -4.97 -11.36 7.60
N ASN A 259 -3.68 -11.72 7.68
CA ASN A 259 -3.18 -13.07 7.39
C ASN A 259 -3.63 -13.62 6.02
N ASP A 260 -3.72 -14.94 5.91
CA ASP A 260 -4.08 -15.70 4.71
C ASP A 260 -5.39 -16.50 4.84
N GLN A 261 -6.06 -16.37 6.00
CA GLN A 261 -7.37 -17.01 6.25
C GLN A 261 -8.50 -16.10 5.78
N TRP A 262 -9.45 -16.67 5.04
CA TRP A 262 -10.65 -16.00 4.54
C TRP A 262 -11.85 -16.95 4.56
N PHE A 263 -13.02 -16.52 4.21
CA PHE A 263 -14.26 -17.28 4.46
C PHE A 263 -14.34 -18.65 3.74
N ARG A 264 -13.54 -18.89 2.70
CA ARG A 264 -13.46 -20.23 2.05
C ARG A 264 -12.24 -21.04 2.47
N GLY A 265 -11.43 -20.58 3.42
CA GLY A 265 -10.27 -21.30 3.93
C GLY A 265 -8.98 -20.48 3.88
N ARG A 266 -7.85 -21.17 3.82
CA ARG A 266 -6.53 -20.56 3.82
C ARG A 266 -5.92 -20.56 2.42
N THR A 267 -5.38 -19.43 1.99
CA THR A 267 -4.53 -19.37 0.79
C THR A 267 -3.18 -20.02 1.07
N ASN A 268 -2.76 -20.94 0.20
CA ASN A 268 -1.60 -21.77 0.40
C ASN A 268 -0.35 -21.28 -0.37
N ASN A 269 0.84 -21.60 0.19
CA ASN A 269 2.12 -21.34 -0.45
C ASN A 269 2.36 -22.37 -1.57
N PRO A 270 2.53 -21.94 -2.84
CA PRO A 270 2.72 -22.87 -3.97
C PRO A 270 3.96 -23.76 -3.87
N TRP A 271 5.02 -23.33 -3.15
CA TRP A 271 6.22 -24.16 -2.92
C TRP A 271 5.96 -25.29 -1.93
N ASN A 272 5.05 -25.08 -1.01
CA ASN A 272 4.67 -26.05 0.00
C ASN A 272 3.20 -25.82 0.42
N PRO A 273 2.21 -26.43 -0.25
CA PRO A 273 0.79 -26.17 -0.02
C PRO A 273 0.27 -26.53 1.39
N VAL A 274 1.03 -27.27 2.19
CA VAL A 274 0.69 -27.47 3.60
C VAL A 274 0.97 -26.25 4.46
N GLN A 275 1.69 -25.25 3.92
CA GLN A 275 1.89 -23.94 4.52
C GLN A 275 0.93 -22.91 3.94
N GLY A 276 0.53 -21.93 4.76
CA GLY A 276 -0.13 -20.72 4.29
C GLY A 276 0.83 -19.81 3.53
N SER A 277 0.27 -19.00 2.64
CA SER A 277 1.00 -18.01 1.85
C SER A 277 1.47 -16.80 2.65
N SER A 278 1.07 -16.68 3.94
CA SER A 278 1.10 -15.41 4.65
C SER A 278 0.18 -14.38 3.98
N GLY A 279 0.10 -13.16 4.53
CA GLY A 279 -0.86 -12.19 3.97
C GLY A 279 -0.66 -10.76 4.48
N SER A 280 -1.62 -9.90 4.15
CA SER A 280 -2.96 -10.20 3.62
C SER A 280 -3.07 -10.23 2.10
N SER A 281 -2.04 -9.85 1.31
CA SER A 281 -2.05 -10.07 -0.15
C SER A 281 -1.73 -11.53 -0.49
N ALA A 282 -2.48 -12.44 0.13
CA ALA A 282 -2.27 -13.88 0.10
C ALA A 282 -2.42 -14.45 -1.32
N GLY A 283 -3.57 -14.21 -1.95
CA GLY A 283 -3.85 -14.60 -3.32
C GLY A 283 -2.92 -13.96 -4.35
N PRO A 284 -2.66 -12.64 -4.28
CA PRO A 284 -1.69 -12.00 -5.16
C PRO A 284 -0.32 -12.67 -5.20
N ALA A 285 0.27 -12.99 -4.04
CA ALA A 285 1.57 -13.65 -3.99
C ALA A 285 1.50 -15.12 -4.46
N SER A 286 0.51 -15.88 -4.00
CA SER A 286 0.32 -17.27 -4.37
C SER A 286 0.05 -17.45 -5.88
N ALA A 287 -0.89 -16.68 -6.43
CA ALA A 287 -1.24 -16.77 -7.85
C ALA A 287 -0.07 -16.37 -8.77
N THR A 288 0.70 -15.34 -8.39
CA THR A 288 1.83 -14.86 -9.19
C THR A 288 2.94 -15.90 -9.26
N VAL A 289 3.36 -16.47 -8.14
CA VAL A 289 4.45 -17.47 -8.13
C VAL A 289 4.02 -18.80 -8.74
N ALA A 290 2.72 -19.14 -8.67
CA ALA A 290 2.16 -20.33 -9.31
C ALA A 290 1.98 -20.18 -10.83
N GLY A 291 2.29 -19.03 -11.43
CA GLY A 291 2.05 -18.77 -12.85
C GLY A 291 0.56 -18.76 -13.21
N CYS A 292 -0.31 -18.28 -12.32
CA CYS A 292 -1.75 -18.16 -12.54
C CYS A 292 -2.16 -16.77 -13.05
N VAL A 293 -1.27 -15.80 -13.00
CA VAL A 293 -1.41 -14.44 -13.55
C VAL A 293 -0.05 -13.94 -14.02
N ALA A 294 -0.03 -13.01 -14.98
CA ALA A 294 1.22 -12.38 -15.39
C ALA A 294 1.79 -11.47 -14.30
N PHE A 295 0.92 -10.76 -13.59
CA PHE A 295 1.22 -9.94 -12.42
C PHE A 295 -0.02 -9.77 -11.52
N ALA A 296 0.17 -9.28 -10.32
CA ALA A 296 -0.91 -9.01 -9.40
C ALA A 296 -0.74 -7.67 -8.68
N ILE A 297 -1.85 -7.12 -8.18
CA ILE A 297 -1.87 -5.93 -7.33
C ILE A 297 -2.26 -6.32 -5.91
N GLY A 298 -1.44 -5.91 -4.96
CA GLY A 298 -1.66 -6.07 -3.53
C GLY A 298 -1.81 -4.75 -2.78
N THR A 299 -2.10 -4.85 -1.49
CA THR A 299 -2.12 -3.71 -0.55
C THR A 299 -1.28 -4.03 0.67
N GLU A 300 -0.73 -2.99 1.27
CA GLU A 300 -0.03 -3.11 2.54
C GLU A 300 -0.33 -1.94 3.48
N THR A 301 -0.75 -2.30 4.69
CA THR A 301 -0.73 -1.41 5.85
C THR A 301 0.58 -1.60 6.63
N GLN A 302 0.86 -2.86 7.04
CA GLN A 302 2.04 -3.22 7.82
C GLN A 302 2.46 -4.67 7.51
N GLY A 303 3.12 -4.89 6.39
CA GLY A 303 3.64 -6.18 5.97
C GLY A 303 2.81 -6.94 4.94
N SER A 304 1.65 -6.45 4.54
CA SER A 304 0.69 -7.21 3.71
C SER A 304 1.04 -7.38 2.22
N ILE A 305 2.12 -6.74 1.73
CA ILE A 305 2.80 -7.04 0.46
C ILE A 305 4.08 -7.81 0.77
N VAL A 306 4.89 -7.29 1.68
CA VAL A 306 6.22 -7.79 2.00
C VAL A 306 6.18 -9.21 2.55
N SER A 307 5.32 -9.49 3.53
CA SER A 307 5.27 -10.81 4.19
C SER A 307 4.86 -11.95 3.24
N PRO A 308 3.76 -11.84 2.45
CA PRO A 308 3.41 -12.88 1.51
C PRO A 308 4.41 -12.98 0.34
N ALA A 309 5.04 -11.87 -0.09
CA ALA A 309 6.10 -11.92 -1.10
C ALA A 309 7.32 -12.70 -0.60
N ILE A 310 7.78 -12.46 0.63
CA ILE A 310 8.86 -13.24 1.26
C ILE A 310 8.45 -14.72 1.40
N ARG A 311 7.23 -15.01 1.86
CA ARG A 311 6.75 -16.37 2.09
C ARG A 311 6.63 -17.16 0.81
N CYS A 312 6.13 -16.57 -0.26
CA CYS A 312 5.96 -17.21 -1.56
C CYS A 312 7.21 -17.10 -2.46
N GLY A 313 8.24 -16.35 -2.05
CA GLY A 313 9.46 -16.21 -2.84
C GLY A 313 9.25 -15.46 -4.15
N VAL A 314 8.54 -14.34 -4.13
CA VAL A 314 8.17 -13.55 -5.30
C VAL A 314 8.63 -12.11 -5.15
N SER A 315 8.87 -11.41 -6.27
CA SER A 315 9.22 -9.99 -6.26
C SER A 315 8.01 -9.12 -5.97
N ALA A 316 8.19 -8.05 -5.19
CA ALA A 316 7.12 -7.11 -4.91
C ALA A 316 7.66 -5.72 -4.58
N LEU A 317 6.90 -4.70 -4.90
CA LEU A 317 7.17 -3.32 -4.48
C LEU A 317 6.08 -2.84 -3.51
N ARG A 318 6.49 -2.44 -2.30
CA ARG A 318 5.71 -1.54 -1.47
C ARG A 318 6.21 -0.12 -1.73
N PRO A 319 5.47 0.71 -2.47
CA PRO A 319 5.98 2.02 -2.86
C PRO A 319 6.02 3.01 -1.69
N THR A 320 6.65 4.14 -1.90
CA THR A 320 6.55 5.30 -1.00
C THR A 320 5.08 5.64 -0.77
N PHE A 321 4.73 6.00 0.48
CA PHE A 321 3.37 6.42 0.80
C PHE A 321 2.91 7.57 -0.12
N GLY A 322 1.67 7.51 -0.59
CA GLY A 322 1.11 8.51 -1.50
C GLY A 322 1.54 8.38 -2.98
N ARG A 323 2.23 7.30 -3.38
CA ARG A 323 2.60 7.11 -4.80
C ARG A 323 1.48 6.56 -5.66
N VAL A 324 0.60 5.75 -5.10
CA VAL A 324 -0.51 5.09 -5.81
C VAL A 324 -1.81 5.36 -5.07
N SER A 325 -2.85 5.72 -5.80
CA SER A 325 -4.18 5.95 -5.26
C SER A 325 -4.75 4.69 -4.61
N ARG A 326 -5.44 4.90 -3.49
CA ARG A 326 -6.18 3.88 -2.76
C ARG A 326 -7.70 4.00 -2.97
N ALA A 327 -8.15 4.96 -3.79
CA ALA A 327 -9.56 5.18 -4.05
C ALA A 327 -10.24 3.91 -4.59
N GLY A 328 -11.39 3.55 -4.04
CA GLY A 328 -12.11 2.31 -4.32
C GLY A 328 -11.47 1.06 -3.70
N GLY A 329 -10.44 1.20 -2.87
CA GLY A 329 -9.86 0.13 -2.08
C GLY A 329 -10.35 0.14 -0.62
N MET A 330 -10.49 -1.04 0.00
CA MET A 330 -10.75 -1.13 1.43
C MET A 330 -9.60 -0.48 2.21
N THR A 331 -9.89 0.52 3.00
CA THR A 331 -8.93 1.12 3.91
C THR A 331 -8.87 0.34 5.22
N LEU A 332 -7.66 0.07 5.70
CA LEU A 332 -7.41 -0.42 7.04
C LEU A 332 -6.76 0.67 7.92
N ALA A 333 -5.88 1.47 7.34
CA ALA A 333 -5.31 2.65 8.01
C ALA A 333 -4.95 3.73 6.98
N TRP A 334 -5.69 4.85 6.98
CA TRP A 334 -5.49 5.97 6.03
C TRP A 334 -4.07 6.52 6.02
N SER A 335 -3.40 6.49 7.17
CA SER A 335 -2.03 7.00 7.31
C SER A 335 -0.93 5.99 6.97
N MET A 336 -1.28 4.76 6.57
CA MET A 336 -0.29 3.69 6.34
C MET A 336 -0.51 2.91 5.04
N ASP A 337 -1.75 2.77 4.57
CA ASP A 337 -2.10 1.90 3.45
C ASP A 337 -1.43 2.32 2.14
N ARG A 338 -0.95 1.34 1.41
CA ARG A 338 -0.30 1.47 0.09
C ARG A 338 -0.75 0.39 -0.84
N VAL A 339 -0.71 0.72 -2.12
CA VAL A 339 -1.02 -0.19 -3.23
C VAL A 339 0.26 -0.46 -3.99
N GLY A 340 0.56 -1.72 -4.30
CA GLY A 340 1.78 -2.05 -5.02
C GLY A 340 1.71 -3.37 -5.80
N PRO A 341 2.59 -3.52 -6.81
CA PRO A 341 2.67 -4.70 -7.64
C PRO A 341 3.35 -5.87 -6.93
N ILE A 342 2.89 -7.08 -7.26
CA ILE A 342 3.51 -8.36 -6.92
C ILE A 342 3.71 -9.12 -8.22
N CYS A 343 4.96 -9.39 -8.57
CA CYS A 343 5.37 -9.88 -9.89
C CYS A 343 6.45 -10.95 -9.76
N ARG A 344 6.69 -11.72 -10.83
CA ARG A 344 7.80 -12.67 -10.83
C ARG A 344 9.16 -12.00 -10.90
N THR A 345 9.25 -10.86 -11.60
CA THR A 345 10.51 -10.11 -11.69
C THR A 345 10.38 -8.69 -11.13
N VAL A 346 11.51 -8.12 -10.75
CA VAL A 346 11.60 -6.73 -10.28
C VAL A 346 11.31 -5.76 -11.43
N GLU A 347 11.73 -6.10 -12.65
CA GLU A 347 11.43 -5.30 -13.84
C GLU A 347 9.92 -5.24 -14.11
N ASP A 348 9.20 -6.34 -13.93
CA ASP A 348 7.74 -6.36 -14.01
C ASP A 348 7.11 -5.45 -12.96
N CYS A 349 7.66 -5.43 -11.71
CA CYS A 349 7.21 -4.49 -10.69
C CYS A 349 7.39 -3.03 -11.12
N ALA A 350 8.51 -2.69 -11.75
CA ALA A 350 8.76 -1.36 -12.27
C ALA A 350 7.79 -1.00 -13.41
N MET A 351 7.55 -1.93 -14.33
CA MET A 351 6.63 -1.76 -15.46
C MET A 351 5.19 -1.52 -14.98
N VAL A 352 4.70 -2.32 -14.04
CA VAL A 352 3.35 -2.18 -13.47
C VAL A 352 3.25 -0.90 -12.65
N PHE A 353 4.24 -0.60 -11.80
CA PHE A 353 4.25 0.62 -11.01
C PHE A 353 4.24 1.88 -11.87
N ASN A 354 4.97 1.88 -13.00
CA ASN A 354 4.95 3.00 -13.94
C ASN A 354 3.53 3.30 -14.48
N ALA A 355 2.69 2.29 -14.63
CA ALA A 355 1.31 2.49 -15.07
C ALA A 355 0.38 3.04 -13.99
N ILE A 356 0.57 2.63 -12.72
CA ILE A 356 -0.42 2.89 -11.67
C ILE A 356 -0.09 4.08 -10.74
N HIS A 357 1.16 4.59 -10.72
CA HIS A 357 1.53 5.70 -9.83
C HIS A 357 1.00 7.06 -10.30
N GLY A 358 0.97 8.04 -9.41
CA GLY A 358 0.64 9.43 -9.72
C GLY A 358 -0.59 9.94 -8.99
N VAL A 359 -0.85 11.24 -9.12
CA VAL A 359 -1.94 11.96 -8.44
C VAL A 359 -3.31 11.43 -8.85
N ASP A 360 -4.21 11.40 -7.87
CA ASP A 360 -5.63 11.15 -8.03
C ASP A 360 -6.41 12.06 -7.08
N GLU A 361 -7.37 12.81 -7.62
CA GLU A 361 -8.19 13.74 -6.83
C GLU A 361 -9.07 13.03 -5.80
N LYS A 362 -9.37 11.75 -6.01
CA LYS A 362 -10.15 10.93 -5.08
C LYS A 362 -9.35 10.45 -3.87
N ASP A 363 -8.01 10.47 -3.95
CA ASP A 363 -7.12 10.15 -2.82
C ASP A 363 -6.16 11.32 -2.55
N PRO A 364 -6.51 12.23 -1.64
CA PRO A 364 -5.75 13.45 -1.36
C PRO A 364 -4.36 13.18 -0.78
N SER A 365 -4.01 11.95 -0.45
CA SER A 365 -2.65 11.58 -0.04
C SER A 365 -1.69 11.40 -1.22
N THR A 366 -2.21 11.35 -2.45
CA THR A 366 -1.38 11.06 -3.63
C THR A 366 -0.52 12.25 -4.05
N VAL A 367 0.69 11.95 -4.48
CA VAL A 367 1.65 12.95 -4.95
C VAL A 367 2.30 12.50 -6.26
N MET A 368 2.55 13.46 -7.15
CA MET A 368 3.42 13.25 -8.31
C MET A 368 4.87 13.39 -7.85
N ALA A 369 5.69 12.38 -8.13
CA ALA A 369 7.12 12.40 -7.88
C ALA A 369 7.87 11.63 -8.96
N PRO A 370 9.16 11.91 -9.17
CA PRO A 370 9.96 11.25 -10.19
C PRO A 370 9.92 9.73 -10.13
N PHE A 371 9.91 9.09 -11.30
CA PHE A 371 10.09 7.66 -11.44
C PHE A 371 10.75 7.36 -12.80
N ARG A 372 11.98 6.85 -12.77
CA ARG A 372 12.72 6.45 -13.97
C ARG A 372 13.51 5.18 -13.66
N PHE A 373 12.95 4.04 -14.03
CA PHE A 373 13.63 2.76 -13.86
C PHE A 373 14.77 2.62 -14.87
N ASP A 374 15.99 2.44 -14.38
CA ASP A 374 17.18 2.24 -15.18
C ASP A 374 17.81 0.85 -14.91
N ARG A 375 17.73 -0.04 -15.90
CA ARG A 375 18.32 -1.39 -15.83
C ARG A 375 19.85 -1.38 -15.74
N THR A 376 20.46 -0.28 -16.18
CA THR A 376 21.92 -0.16 -16.39
C THR A 376 22.59 0.72 -15.35
N ILE A 377 21.85 1.13 -14.33
CA ILE A 377 22.35 2.05 -13.29
C ILE A 377 23.73 1.63 -12.78
N ALA A 378 24.64 2.58 -12.64
CA ALA A 378 25.97 2.37 -12.09
C ALA A 378 25.87 2.18 -10.56
N LEU A 379 25.85 0.93 -10.10
CA LEU A 379 25.65 0.60 -8.69
C LEU A 379 26.75 1.18 -7.77
N ALA A 380 27.96 1.34 -8.28
CA ALA A 380 29.08 1.92 -7.52
C ALA A 380 28.85 3.37 -7.07
N SER A 381 27.94 4.10 -7.74
CA SER A 381 27.59 5.48 -7.38
C SER A 381 26.57 5.58 -6.24
N LEU A 382 25.94 4.48 -5.86
CA LEU A 382 24.87 4.47 -4.87
C LEU A 382 25.40 4.32 -3.44
N ARG A 383 24.74 5.00 -2.51
CA ARG A 383 25.05 4.99 -1.08
C ARG A 383 24.17 3.96 -0.38
N ILE A 384 24.63 2.70 -0.35
CA ILE A 384 23.88 1.58 0.21
C ILE A 384 24.36 1.28 1.62
N GLY A 385 23.48 1.49 2.61
CA GLY A 385 23.69 1.13 4.01
C GLY A 385 23.38 -0.35 4.26
N VAL A 386 24.18 -0.98 5.10
CA VAL A 386 23.98 -2.38 5.52
C VAL A 386 24.08 -2.47 7.03
N ASP A 387 23.04 -3.00 7.68
CA ASP A 387 23.07 -3.23 9.12
C ASP A 387 23.76 -4.57 9.47
N PRO A 388 24.21 -4.76 10.73
CA PRO A 388 24.89 -5.99 11.16
C PRO A 388 24.07 -7.27 10.99
N ASN A 389 22.75 -7.17 10.83
CA ASN A 389 21.85 -8.31 10.69
C ASN A 389 21.46 -8.60 9.23
N ALA A 390 22.03 -7.88 8.28
CA ALA A 390 21.82 -8.14 6.86
C ALA A 390 22.37 -9.52 6.46
N PRO A 391 21.69 -10.26 5.56
CA PRO A 391 22.20 -11.55 5.09
C PRO A 391 23.59 -11.41 4.44
N LYS A 392 24.56 -12.18 4.92
CA LYS A 392 25.95 -12.08 4.46
C LYS A 392 26.11 -12.39 2.96
N GLU A 393 25.36 -13.37 2.48
CA GLU A 393 25.36 -13.76 1.06
C GLU A 393 24.85 -12.63 0.16
N LEU A 394 23.84 -11.89 0.62
CA LEU A 394 23.32 -10.72 -0.09
C LEU A 394 24.36 -9.60 -0.16
N VAL A 395 25.07 -9.35 0.95
CA VAL A 395 26.15 -8.36 1.00
C VAL A 395 27.30 -8.76 0.09
N ALA A 396 27.62 -10.04 0.00
CA ALA A 396 28.64 -10.56 -0.93
C ALA A 396 28.21 -10.32 -2.40
N ALA A 397 26.97 -10.68 -2.76
CA ALA A 397 26.45 -10.45 -4.11
C ALA A 397 26.47 -8.96 -4.51
N LEU A 398 26.17 -8.05 -3.59
CA LEU A 398 26.29 -6.61 -3.84
C LEU A 398 27.74 -6.19 -4.15
N ARG A 399 28.71 -6.74 -3.43
CA ARG A 399 30.14 -6.47 -3.67
C ARG A 399 30.61 -7.01 -5.04
N GLU A 400 30.13 -8.18 -5.43
CA GLU A 400 30.39 -8.76 -6.76
C GLU A 400 29.81 -7.89 -7.89
N LEU A 401 28.70 -7.20 -7.60
CA LEU A 401 28.08 -6.23 -8.51
C LEU A 401 28.75 -4.83 -8.48
N GLY A 402 29.88 -4.68 -7.75
CA GLY A 402 30.66 -3.45 -7.69
C GLY A 402 30.15 -2.42 -6.66
N VAL A 403 29.23 -2.80 -5.78
CA VAL A 403 28.79 -1.93 -4.67
C VAL A 403 29.83 -1.96 -3.55
N THR A 404 30.11 -0.79 -2.96
CA THR A 404 30.83 -0.66 -1.69
C THR A 404 29.83 -0.34 -0.58
N PRO A 405 29.25 -1.35 0.09
CA PRO A 405 28.27 -1.11 1.14
C PRO A 405 28.89 -0.35 2.32
N ARG A 406 28.10 0.51 2.94
CA ARG A 406 28.48 1.25 4.14
C ARG A 406 27.92 0.54 5.36
N ASP A 407 28.74 0.17 6.31
CA ASP A 407 28.27 -0.32 7.59
C ASP A 407 27.53 0.81 8.32
N VAL A 408 26.30 0.56 8.71
CA VAL A 408 25.45 1.50 9.41
C VAL A 408 24.98 0.89 10.73
N GLY A 409 24.60 1.73 11.69
CA GLY A 409 24.05 1.26 12.95
C GLY A 409 22.67 0.58 12.76
N PRO A 410 22.11 0.02 13.84
CA PRO A 410 20.79 -0.57 13.81
C PRO A 410 19.74 0.47 13.40
N ARG A 411 18.71 0.02 12.71
CA ARG A 411 17.62 0.90 12.28
C ARG A 411 16.98 1.64 13.44
N PRO A 412 16.52 2.88 13.21
CA PRO A 412 15.88 3.68 14.24
C PRO A 412 14.60 3.06 14.77
N THR A 413 14.41 3.14 16.07
CA THR A 413 13.18 2.77 16.76
C THR A 413 12.77 3.84 17.76
N VAL A 414 11.52 3.81 18.19
CA VAL A 414 10.97 4.63 19.27
C VAL A 414 10.19 3.73 20.21
N ALA A 415 10.56 3.73 21.48
CA ALA A 415 9.87 2.95 22.49
C ALA A 415 8.38 3.33 22.57
N GLY A 416 7.51 2.34 22.71
CA GLY A 416 6.07 2.52 22.87
C GLY A 416 5.33 3.02 21.63
N ILE A 417 5.95 2.98 20.44
CA ILE A 417 5.27 3.37 19.21
C ILE A 417 4.12 2.41 18.85
N GLY A 418 4.30 1.12 19.08
CA GLY A 418 3.28 0.09 18.83
C GLY A 418 2.59 0.17 17.46
N GLY A 419 1.44 -0.46 17.34
CA GLY A 419 0.56 -0.38 16.17
C GLY A 419 -0.59 0.64 16.33
N GLY A 420 -0.46 1.65 17.22
CA GLY A 420 -1.58 2.48 17.69
C GLY A 420 -2.40 3.16 16.60
N ALA A 421 -1.77 3.71 15.56
CA ALA A 421 -2.50 4.31 14.43
C ALA A 421 -3.38 3.26 13.72
N LEU A 422 -2.82 2.10 13.40
CA LEU A 422 -3.54 1.02 12.74
C LEU A 422 -4.76 0.53 13.54
N GLY A 423 -4.64 0.40 14.87
CA GLY A 423 -5.75 -0.05 15.71
C GLY A 423 -6.93 0.92 15.72
N VAL A 424 -6.64 2.20 15.89
CA VAL A 424 -7.68 3.26 15.98
C VAL A 424 -8.28 3.55 14.60
N GLU A 425 -7.45 3.73 13.60
CA GLU A 425 -7.90 3.99 12.23
C GLU A 425 -8.72 2.82 11.68
N GLY A 426 -8.28 1.57 11.92
CA GLY A 426 -9.04 0.38 11.53
C GLY A 426 -10.37 0.22 12.26
N ALA A 427 -10.45 0.59 13.54
CA ALA A 427 -11.70 0.61 14.27
C ALA A 427 -12.67 1.68 13.71
N ALA A 428 -12.15 2.86 13.37
CA ALA A 428 -12.94 3.93 12.76
C ALA A 428 -13.40 3.56 11.34
N ALA A 429 -12.54 2.93 10.53
CA ALA A 429 -12.86 2.51 9.17
C ALA A 429 -14.01 1.49 9.11
N PHE A 430 -14.20 0.69 10.16
CA PHE A 430 -15.23 -0.34 10.21
C PHE A 430 -16.33 -0.06 11.25
N ASP A 431 -16.54 1.23 11.60
CA ASP A 431 -17.47 1.62 12.63
C ASP A 431 -18.91 1.14 12.36
N GLU A 432 -19.45 1.37 11.18
CA GLU A 432 -20.80 0.95 10.81
C GLU A 432 -20.95 -0.57 10.81
N TYR A 433 -19.97 -1.28 10.30
CA TYR A 433 -19.96 -2.75 10.34
C TYR A 433 -20.01 -3.27 11.78
N VAL A 434 -19.18 -2.71 12.66
CA VAL A 434 -19.12 -3.10 14.08
C VAL A 434 -20.43 -2.76 14.80
N GLN A 435 -21.02 -1.58 14.57
CA GLN A 435 -22.30 -1.20 15.16
C GLN A 435 -23.43 -2.15 14.73
N ARG A 436 -23.48 -2.50 13.44
CA ARG A 436 -24.47 -3.46 12.93
C ARG A 436 -24.29 -4.83 13.61
N LYS A 437 -23.07 -5.36 13.65
CA LYS A 437 -22.78 -6.65 14.28
C LYS A 437 -23.05 -6.65 15.77
N ALA A 438 -22.75 -5.56 16.47
CA ALA A 438 -23.09 -5.40 17.88
C ALA A 438 -24.58 -5.49 18.12
N LYS A 439 -25.38 -4.84 17.28
CA LYS A 439 -26.86 -4.92 17.34
C LYS A 439 -27.37 -6.35 17.06
N GLU A 440 -26.82 -7.02 16.06
CA GLU A 440 -27.18 -8.40 15.70
C GLU A 440 -26.85 -9.41 16.82
N THR A 441 -25.76 -9.20 17.55
CA THR A 441 -25.27 -10.10 18.60
C THR A 441 -25.64 -9.68 20.01
N GLY A 442 -26.31 -8.52 20.20
CA GLY A 442 -26.64 -7.98 21.51
C GLY A 442 -25.44 -7.45 22.30
N LEU A 443 -24.29 -7.20 21.64
CA LEU A 443 -23.10 -6.65 22.28
C LEU A 443 -23.29 -5.16 22.57
N ASP A 444 -23.11 -4.74 23.82
CA ASP A 444 -23.06 -3.32 24.19
C ASP A 444 -21.65 -2.75 23.97
N LEU A 445 -21.49 -1.92 22.93
CA LEU A 445 -20.23 -1.26 22.61
C LEU A 445 -19.78 -0.24 23.67
N ALA A 446 -20.70 0.26 24.51
CA ALA A 446 -20.37 1.21 25.58
C ALA A 446 -19.75 0.50 26.79
N SER A 447 -20.04 -0.80 26.97
CA SER A 447 -19.53 -1.62 28.08
C SER A 447 -18.21 -2.33 27.77
N LEU A 448 -17.59 -2.08 26.61
CA LEU A 448 -16.33 -2.70 26.25
C LEU A 448 -15.24 -2.34 27.28
N PRO A 449 -14.52 -3.34 27.83
CA PRO A 449 -13.44 -3.07 28.75
C PRO A 449 -12.34 -2.24 28.08
N GLU A 450 -11.77 -1.29 28.83
CA GLU A 450 -10.54 -0.64 28.36
C GLU A 450 -9.47 -1.71 28.06
N PRO A 451 -8.64 -1.54 27.02
CA PRO A 451 -7.55 -2.45 26.75
C PRO A 451 -6.73 -2.57 28.05
N ALA A 452 -6.53 -3.79 28.53
CA ALA A 452 -5.72 -4.04 29.73
C ALA A 452 -4.42 -3.26 29.56
N GLY A 453 -4.22 -2.22 30.38
CA GLY A 453 -3.06 -1.35 30.31
C GLY A 453 -1.83 -2.25 30.27
N ARG A 454 -1.00 -2.12 29.24
CA ARG A 454 0.32 -2.74 29.24
C ARG A 454 1.06 -2.03 30.37
N GLY A 455 0.94 -2.61 31.58
CA GLY A 455 1.68 -2.19 32.74
C GLY A 455 3.14 -2.02 32.33
N GLY A 456 3.76 -0.92 32.74
CA GLY A 456 5.12 -0.55 32.40
C GLY A 456 6.14 -1.63 32.79
N GLY A 457 6.20 -2.69 32.00
CA GLY A 457 7.23 -3.70 31.99
C GLY A 457 8.21 -3.37 30.89
N SER A 458 9.35 -2.85 31.29
CA SER A 458 10.52 -2.66 30.45
C SER A 458 10.89 -3.97 29.74
N GLY A 459 10.83 -3.97 28.44
CA GLY A 459 11.53 -4.95 27.63
C GLY A 459 10.67 -6.06 27.09
N ARG A 460 10.70 -6.11 25.80
CA ARG A 460 10.52 -7.21 24.87
C ARG A 460 9.29 -7.15 23.97
N GLY A 461 9.60 -6.97 22.70
CA GLY A 461 8.91 -7.61 21.61
C GLY A 461 7.90 -6.73 20.90
N GLU A 462 8.35 -6.12 19.83
CA GLU A 462 7.51 -5.78 18.70
C GLU A 462 6.58 -6.96 18.44
N ALA A 463 5.27 -6.73 18.61
CA ALA A 463 4.28 -7.68 18.12
C ALA A 463 4.39 -7.67 16.59
N GLY A 464 5.18 -8.59 16.06
CA GLY A 464 5.22 -8.88 14.65
C GLY A 464 3.80 -9.18 14.18
N ALA A 465 3.34 -8.54 13.13
CA ALA A 465 2.17 -8.94 12.39
C ALA A 465 2.43 -10.36 11.85
N GLY A 466 1.95 -11.39 12.55
CA GLY A 466 2.24 -12.77 12.18
C GLY A 466 1.91 -13.80 13.25
N ALA A 467 1.28 -13.42 14.36
CA ALA A 467 0.76 -14.41 15.30
C ALA A 467 -0.51 -15.03 14.69
N GLY A 468 -0.33 -16.13 13.94
CA GLY A 468 -1.38 -17.10 13.75
C GLY A 468 -1.89 -17.48 15.15
N ARG A 469 -3.17 -17.35 15.41
CA ARG A 469 -3.78 -17.87 16.65
C ARG A 469 -3.56 -19.37 16.64
N GLY A 470 -2.69 -19.87 17.51
CA GLY A 470 -2.78 -21.25 17.98
C GLY A 470 -4.12 -21.42 18.68
N GLU A 471 -4.81 -22.51 18.40
CA GLU A 471 -5.99 -22.91 19.15
C GLU A 471 -5.62 -22.91 20.65
N GLY A 472 -6.25 -21.97 21.41
CA GLY A 472 -6.03 -21.87 22.86
C GLY A 472 -5.69 -20.50 23.42
N ALA A 473 -5.41 -19.47 22.59
CA ALA A 473 -5.27 -18.12 23.12
C ALA A 473 -6.67 -17.53 23.41
N ALA A 474 -6.93 -17.17 24.66
CA ALA A 474 -8.14 -16.46 25.05
C ALA A 474 -8.33 -15.24 24.12
N PRO A 475 -9.54 -14.94 23.65
CA PRO A 475 -9.79 -13.78 22.81
C PRO A 475 -9.32 -12.53 23.53
N ALA A 476 -8.69 -11.62 22.79
CA ALA A 476 -8.16 -10.36 23.35
C ALA A 476 -9.25 -9.49 24.00
N ASN A 477 -10.51 -9.77 23.66
CA ASN A 477 -11.70 -9.25 24.30
C ASN A 477 -12.75 -10.38 24.38
N PRO A 478 -13.05 -10.92 25.60
CA PRO A 478 -14.01 -12.01 25.78
C PRO A 478 -15.45 -11.64 25.36
N MET A 479 -15.74 -10.34 25.18
CA MET A 479 -17.05 -9.85 24.75
C MET A 479 -17.20 -9.77 23.24
N ALA A 480 -16.10 -9.89 22.46
CA ALA A 480 -16.17 -9.84 21.00
C ALA A 480 -16.54 -11.22 20.43
N PRO A 481 -17.43 -11.29 19.42
CA PRO A 481 -17.67 -12.51 18.68
C PRO A 481 -16.36 -13.11 18.14
N ALA A 482 -16.25 -14.44 18.11
CA ALA A 482 -15.00 -15.14 17.76
C ALA A 482 -14.48 -14.85 16.34
N ASP A 483 -15.37 -14.51 15.42
CA ASP A 483 -15.13 -14.17 14.04
C ASP A 483 -14.80 -12.67 13.81
N TRP A 484 -14.94 -11.85 14.85
CA TRP A 484 -14.62 -10.43 14.73
C TRP A 484 -13.11 -10.18 14.74
N ASN A 485 -12.70 -9.20 13.92
CA ASN A 485 -11.35 -8.67 14.02
C ASN A 485 -11.18 -7.89 15.34
N PRO A 486 -10.36 -8.38 16.29
CA PRO A 486 -10.17 -7.72 17.58
C PRO A 486 -9.71 -6.27 17.49
N ARG A 487 -9.05 -5.89 16.38
CA ARG A 487 -8.61 -4.48 16.16
C ARG A 487 -9.78 -3.53 16.07
N PHE A 488 -10.89 -3.94 15.44
CA PHE A 488 -12.06 -3.09 15.28
C PHE A 488 -12.72 -2.74 16.62
N VAL A 489 -12.63 -3.65 17.58
CA VAL A 489 -13.17 -3.44 18.93
C VAL A 489 -12.15 -2.71 19.81
N ASN A 490 -10.91 -3.20 19.88
CA ASN A 490 -9.88 -2.66 20.75
C ASN A 490 -9.50 -1.21 20.41
N GLY A 491 -9.54 -0.84 19.12
CA GLY A 491 -9.28 0.52 18.69
C GLY A 491 -10.30 1.54 19.22
N ARG A 492 -11.54 1.12 19.47
CA ARG A 492 -12.63 1.99 19.98
C ARG A 492 -12.40 2.43 21.43
N THR A 493 -11.73 1.61 22.22
CA THR A 493 -11.46 1.90 23.64
C THR A 493 -10.12 2.62 23.87
N THR A 494 -9.39 2.94 22.79
CA THR A 494 -8.18 3.75 22.87
C THR A 494 -8.53 5.19 23.21
N ARG A 495 -7.95 5.72 24.29
CA ARG A 495 -8.18 7.12 24.70
C ARG A 495 -7.58 8.08 23.66
N ALA A 496 -8.26 9.19 23.40
CA ALA A 496 -7.77 10.23 22.48
C ALA A 496 -6.35 10.71 22.84
N PHE A 497 -6.06 10.86 24.14
CA PHE A 497 -4.73 11.20 24.63
C PHE A 497 -3.66 10.18 24.19
N GLU A 498 -3.94 8.90 24.30
CA GLU A 498 -3.00 7.83 23.92
C GLU A 498 -2.78 7.79 22.40
N TYR A 499 -3.85 8.02 21.62
CA TYR A 499 -3.74 8.17 20.17
C TYR A 499 -2.83 9.33 19.78
N VAL A 500 -3.05 10.51 20.35
CA VAL A 500 -2.19 11.69 20.11
C VAL A 500 -0.74 11.41 20.51
N GLN A 501 -0.49 10.76 21.65
CA GLN A 501 0.87 10.39 22.05
C GLN A 501 1.50 9.36 21.10
N SER A 502 0.74 8.44 20.56
CA SER A 502 1.24 7.49 19.54
C SER A 502 1.65 8.22 18.26
N GLN A 503 0.86 9.20 17.79
CA GLN A 503 1.21 10.04 16.64
C GLN A 503 2.45 10.88 16.88
N ARG A 504 2.65 11.42 18.10
CA ARG A 504 3.88 12.14 18.48
C ARG A 504 5.10 11.21 18.44
N ARG A 505 4.98 9.97 18.95
CA ARG A 505 6.06 8.96 18.86
C ARG A 505 6.35 8.59 17.40
N ARG A 506 5.31 8.47 16.58
CA ARG A 506 5.45 8.22 15.15
C ARG A 506 6.21 9.36 14.45
N TYR A 507 5.90 10.61 14.78
CA TYR A 507 6.64 11.76 14.26
C TYR A 507 8.13 11.73 14.65
N LEU A 508 8.44 11.35 15.89
CA LEU A 508 9.84 11.16 16.33
C LEU A 508 10.52 10.03 15.53
N LEU A 509 9.80 8.94 15.23
CA LEU A 509 10.33 7.86 14.40
C LEU A 509 10.62 8.34 12.97
N ILE A 510 9.70 9.11 12.37
CA ILE A 510 9.88 9.69 11.04
C ILE A 510 11.13 10.57 11.00
N ARG A 511 11.34 11.44 12.00
CA ARG A 511 12.55 12.27 12.09
C ARG A 511 13.82 11.44 12.22
N LYS A 512 13.84 10.45 13.10
CA LYS A 512 14.99 9.55 13.26
C LYS A 512 15.31 8.79 11.97
N TRP A 513 14.31 8.36 11.21
CA TRP A 513 14.50 7.73 9.91
C TRP A 513 15.01 8.72 8.86
N ALA A 514 14.55 9.97 8.87
CA ALA A 514 15.07 11.00 7.99
C ALA A 514 16.56 11.27 8.26
N ASP A 515 16.96 11.36 9.54
CA ASP A 515 18.36 11.54 9.92
C ASP A 515 19.23 10.30 9.55
N TYR A 516 18.69 9.09 9.74
CA TYR A 516 19.37 7.84 9.42
C TYR A 516 19.60 7.67 7.90
N MET A 517 18.61 8.05 7.10
CA MET A 517 18.64 7.91 5.64
C MET A 517 19.27 9.10 4.91
N LYS A 518 19.66 10.20 5.59
CA LYS A 518 20.10 11.44 4.93
C LYS A 518 21.29 11.27 3.97
N ASP A 519 22.20 10.34 4.29
CA ASP A 519 23.41 10.04 3.50
C ASP A 519 23.32 8.69 2.79
N LEU A 520 22.11 8.11 2.70
CA LEU A 520 21.85 6.83 2.07
C LEU A 520 20.81 6.98 0.96
N ASP A 521 20.96 6.23 -0.11
CA ASP A 521 19.94 6.07 -1.13
C ASP A 521 19.02 4.91 -0.75
N MET A 522 19.56 3.90 -0.08
CA MET A 522 18.83 2.74 0.44
C MET A 522 19.55 2.06 1.59
N PHE A 523 18.82 1.17 2.25
CA PHE A 523 19.26 0.42 3.41
C PHE A 523 18.88 -1.05 3.26
N ILE A 524 19.74 -1.94 3.70
CA ILE A 524 19.53 -3.39 3.73
C ILE A 524 19.77 -3.91 5.15
N GLY A 525 18.76 -4.56 5.71
CA GLY A 525 18.81 -5.14 7.04
C GLY A 525 18.21 -6.53 7.10
N ASN A 526 17.68 -6.92 8.27
CA ASN A 526 16.97 -8.16 8.42
C ASN A 526 15.58 -8.05 7.76
N PRO A 527 15.24 -8.88 6.76
CA PRO A 527 13.97 -8.78 6.05
C PRO A 527 12.72 -8.81 6.93
N GLN A 528 12.73 -9.62 7.99
CA GLN A 528 11.59 -9.73 8.90
C GLN A 528 11.42 -8.52 9.82
N ALA A 529 12.53 -7.84 10.09
CA ALA A 529 12.55 -6.73 11.02
C ALA A 529 12.12 -5.40 10.38
N ASP A 530 12.26 -5.24 9.06
CA ASP A 530 12.02 -3.96 8.37
C ASP A 530 10.55 -3.69 8.04
N VAL A 531 9.71 -4.70 8.11
CA VAL A 531 8.28 -4.60 7.78
C VAL A 531 7.56 -3.53 8.63
N GLY A 532 7.74 -3.57 9.95
CA GLY A 532 7.01 -2.70 10.88
C GLY A 532 7.44 -1.23 10.84
N ALA A 533 8.74 -0.97 10.91
CA ALA A 533 9.27 0.39 11.00
C ALA A 533 8.97 1.22 9.75
N ASN A 534 9.26 0.66 8.59
CA ASN A 534 9.06 1.33 7.30
C ASN A 534 7.60 1.60 6.98
N ALA A 535 6.69 0.73 7.44
CA ALA A 535 5.27 0.90 7.26
C ALA A 535 4.79 2.22 7.86
N GLN A 536 5.31 2.60 9.04
CA GLN A 536 4.92 3.80 9.76
C GLN A 536 5.61 5.08 9.27
N THR A 537 6.74 4.96 8.58
CA THR A 537 7.56 6.10 8.14
C THR A 537 7.39 6.47 6.68
N GLY A 538 6.57 5.73 5.93
CA GLY A 538 6.28 6.03 4.52
C GLY A 538 7.34 5.57 3.52
N HIS A 539 8.48 5.02 3.94
CA HIS A 539 9.56 4.60 3.04
C HIS A 539 9.16 3.45 2.13
N PRO A 540 9.63 3.43 0.88
CA PRO A 540 9.41 2.32 -0.04
C PRO A 540 10.29 1.13 0.32
N CYS A 541 9.87 -0.08 -0.07
CA CYS A 541 10.77 -1.21 -0.10
C CYS A 541 10.45 -2.17 -1.24
N VAL A 542 11.45 -2.88 -1.70
CA VAL A 542 11.33 -3.94 -2.69
C VAL A 542 11.73 -5.28 -2.07
N VAL A 543 10.92 -6.30 -2.35
CA VAL A 543 11.23 -7.69 -2.02
C VAL A 543 11.83 -8.33 -3.26
N VAL A 544 12.96 -9.01 -3.12
CA VAL A 544 13.64 -9.69 -4.22
C VAL A 544 14.18 -11.04 -3.79
N PRO A 545 13.87 -12.14 -4.51
CA PRO A 545 14.52 -13.44 -4.32
C PRO A 545 16.02 -13.37 -4.65
N TYR A 546 16.89 -13.84 -3.75
CA TYR A 546 18.34 -13.82 -3.96
C TYR A 546 19.05 -15.16 -3.72
N LYS A 547 18.35 -16.12 -3.07
CA LYS A 547 18.89 -17.44 -2.73
C LYS A 547 17.79 -18.49 -2.84
N PHE A 548 18.14 -19.74 -3.15
CA PHE A 548 17.18 -20.86 -3.13
C PHE A 548 17.63 -21.86 -2.06
N ASP A 549 16.83 -22.01 -1.01
CA ASP A 549 17.17 -22.83 0.16
C ASP A 549 15.91 -23.24 0.94
N VAL A 550 16.08 -24.13 1.91
CA VAL A 550 15.03 -24.40 2.90
C VAL A 550 14.93 -23.19 3.83
N PRO A 551 13.75 -22.55 3.93
CA PRO A 551 13.60 -21.39 4.83
C PRO A 551 13.87 -21.82 6.26
N GLN A 552 14.65 -21.02 6.98
CA GLN A 552 14.82 -21.24 8.41
C GLN A 552 13.46 -21.08 9.10
N GLN A 553 13.13 -22.03 9.98
CA GLN A 553 11.99 -21.82 10.89
C GLN A 553 12.35 -20.61 11.75
N GLY A 554 11.82 -19.47 11.40
CA GLY A 554 11.95 -18.30 12.24
C GLY A 554 11.40 -18.66 13.60
N GLY A 555 12.22 -18.56 14.63
CA GLY A 555 11.74 -18.62 16.00
C GLY A 555 10.75 -17.47 16.19
N GLY A 556 9.49 -17.72 15.89
CA GLY A 556 8.39 -16.82 16.19
C GLY A 556 8.41 -16.63 17.71
N ARG A 557 8.80 -15.43 18.13
CA ARG A 557 8.65 -15.00 19.53
C ARG A 557 7.17 -14.81 19.85
N GLY A 558 6.51 -15.88 20.09
CA GLY A 558 5.14 -16.01 20.53
C GLY A 558 4.87 -17.48 20.51
N GLY A 559 4.75 -18.11 21.69
CA GLY A 559 4.62 -19.55 21.88
C GLY A 559 3.62 -20.19 20.92
N ALA A 560 4.08 -20.48 19.73
CA ALA A 560 3.44 -21.47 18.91
C ALA A 560 3.69 -22.79 19.65
N ALA A 561 2.62 -23.40 20.16
CA ALA A 561 2.63 -24.81 20.47
C ALA A 561 3.33 -25.50 19.29
N GLN A 562 4.39 -26.24 19.57
CA GLN A 562 5.08 -27.04 18.56
C GLN A 562 4.02 -27.87 17.87
N GLN A 563 3.76 -27.57 16.58
CA GLN A 563 2.94 -28.44 15.76
C GLN A 563 3.63 -29.80 15.77
N THR A 564 2.98 -30.78 16.31
CA THR A 564 3.45 -32.15 16.29
C THR A 564 2.62 -32.94 15.27
N PRO A 565 3.20 -33.46 14.19
CA PRO A 565 4.63 -33.42 13.85
C PRO A 565 5.12 -32.07 13.29
N PRO A 566 6.43 -31.76 13.37
CA PRO A 566 7.01 -30.56 12.78
C PRO A 566 6.71 -30.49 11.29
N LEU A 567 6.34 -29.30 10.81
CA LEU A 567 6.08 -29.08 9.39
C LEU A 567 7.38 -29.29 8.59
N GLU A 568 7.36 -30.21 7.63
CA GLU A 568 8.47 -30.38 6.69
C GLU A 568 8.55 -29.18 5.76
N LEU A 569 9.62 -28.40 5.87
CA LEU A 569 9.89 -27.26 5.01
C LEU A 569 10.58 -27.74 3.74
N LYS A 570 10.12 -27.22 2.59
CA LYS A 570 10.69 -27.50 1.28
C LYS A 570 11.56 -26.34 0.81
N PRO A 571 12.58 -26.57 -0.03
CA PRO A 571 13.36 -25.52 -0.65
C PRO A 571 12.46 -24.56 -1.44
N GLN A 572 12.70 -23.27 -1.28
CA GLN A 572 12.00 -22.18 -1.97
C GLN A 572 12.89 -20.95 -2.08
N PRO A 573 12.55 -19.95 -2.90
CA PRO A 573 13.29 -18.71 -2.93
C PRO A 573 13.29 -18.01 -1.58
N ILE A 574 14.46 -17.60 -1.12
CA ILE A 574 14.68 -16.75 0.04
C ILE A 574 14.83 -15.32 -0.46
N CYS A 575 14.10 -14.40 0.16
CA CYS A 575 14.02 -13.02 -0.28
C CYS A 575 14.80 -12.08 0.63
N ALA A 576 15.38 -11.05 0.01
CA ALA A 576 15.85 -9.83 0.65
C ALA A 576 14.78 -8.76 0.62
N VAL A 577 14.91 -7.77 1.52
CA VAL A 577 14.14 -6.53 1.51
C VAL A 577 15.11 -5.36 1.43
N ILE A 578 14.97 -4.53 0.42
CA ILE A 578 15.74 -3.30 0.23
C ILE A 578 14.82 -2.13 0.51
N VAL A 579 15.15 -1.31 1.50
CA VAL A 579 14.39 -0.13 1.90
C VAL A 579 15.00 1.10 1.28
N GLY A 580 14.23 1.88 0.52
CA GLY A 580 14.69 3.11 -0.11
C GLY A 580 14.48 4.35 0.74
N SER A 581 15.23 5.41 0.44
CA SER A 581 14.84 6.75 0.83
C SER A 581 13.47 7.10 0.24
N LEU A 582 12.77 8.05 0.85
CA LEU A 582 11.46 8.49 0.34
C LEU A 582 11.58 8.90 -1.14
N PHE A 583 10.71 8.35 -1.97
CA PHE A 583 10.67 8.55 -3.44
C PHE A 583 11.87 7.99 -4.22
N ALA A 584 12.65 7.08 -3.61
CA ALA A 584 13.68 6.32 -4.31
C ALA A 584 13.16 4.98 -4.85
N ASP A 585 11.87 4.91 -5.20
CA ASP A 585 11.20 3.70 -5.70
C ASP A 585 11.92 3.12 -6.93
N ASP A 586 12.38 3.96 -7.84
CA ASP A 586 13.13 3.57 -9.04
C ASP A 586 14.53 3.05 -8.72
N LEU A 587 15.23 3.65 -7.75
CA LEU A 587 16.58 3.24 -7.37
C LEU A 587 16.60 1.87 -6.70
N ILE A 588 15.67 1.62 -5.75
CA ILE A 588 15.59 0.31 -5.11
C ILE A 588 15.19 -0.80 -6.09
N LEU A 589 14.31 -0.51 -7.05
CA LEU A 589 13.96 -1.44 -8.11
C LEU A 589 15.16 -1.71 -9.02
N ALA A 590 15.94 -0.70 -9.36
CA ALA A 590 17.13 -0.88 -10.21
C ALA A 590 18.19 -1.76 -9.53
N VAL A 591 18.48 -1.54 -8.25
CA VAL A 591 19.42 -2.39 -7.48
C VAL A 591 18.88 -3.82 -7.34
N ALA A 592 17.61 -3.97 -6.99
CA ALA A 592 16.97 -5.28 -6.86
C ALA A 592 16.95 -6.04 -8.20
N HIS A 593 16.73 -5.35 -9.32
CA HIS A 593 16.82 -5.94 -10.66
C HIS A 593 18.22 -6.49 -10.95
N ARG A 594 19.26 -5.72 -10.67
CA ARG A 594 20.65 -6.18 -10.86
C ARG A 594 20.99 -7.40 -10.00
N LEU A 595 20.54 -7.43 -8.75
CA LEU A 595 20.65 -8.59 -7.87
C LEU A 595 19.90 -9.81 -8.41
N GLN A 596 18.67 -9.60 -8.91
CA GLN A 596 17.82 -10.66 -9.43
C GLN A 596 18.42 -11.31 -10.68
N VAL A 597 18.93 -10.50 -11.61
CA VAL A 597 19.57 -10.99 -12.84
C VAL A 597 20.90 -11.70 -12.53
N HIS A 598 21.66 -11.23 -11.52
CA HIS A 598 22.90 -11.88 -11.09
C HIS A 598 22.67 -13.28 -10.52
N GLY A 599 21.56 -13.50 -9.78
CA GLY A 599 21.31 -14.75 -9.06
C GLY A 599 20.40 -15.75 -9.76
N ASP A 600 19.64 -15.37 -10.79
CA ASP A 600 18.69 -16.20 -11.58
C ASP A 600 17.65 -16.99 -10.75
N ILE A 601 17.46 -16.66 -9.47
CA ILE A 601 16.53 -17.38 -8.57
C ILE A 601 15.07 -17.23 -9.01
N HIS A 602 14.74 -16.11 -9.62
CA HIS A 602 13.40 -15.80 -10.13
C HIS A 602 12.96 -16.70 -11.30
N LEU A 603 13.88 -17.41 -11.94
CA LEU A 603 13.58 -18.38 -13.02
C LEU A 603 13.07 -19.71 -12.47
N LYS A 604 13.25 -19.97 -11.16
CA LYS A 604 12.71 -21.15 -10.50
C LYS A 604 11.22 -20.98 -10.24
N HIS A 605 10.47 -22.06 -10.42
CA HIS A 605 9.03 -22.09 -10.18
C HIS A 605 8.62 -23.36 -9.42
N PRO A 606 7.50 -23.34 -8.67
CA PRO A 606 7.05 -24.51 -7.95
C PRO A 606 6.57 -25.60 -8.90
N ALA A 607 6.77 -26.85 -8.50
CA ALA A 607 6.24 -28.02 -9.20
C ALA A 607 4.76 -28.22 -8.83
N LEU A 608 3.82 -27.73 -9.67
CA LEU A 608 2.36 -27.75 -9.43
C LEU A 608 1.60 -28.39 -10.59
#